data_ac0ab6805bceee455cc9adcc19afcc31
#
_entry.id   ac0ab6805bceee455cc9adcc19afcc31
#
_cell.length_a   1.000
_cell.length_b   1.000
_cell.length_c   1.000
_cell.angle_alpha   90.00
_cell.angle_beta   90.00
_cell.angle_gamma   90.00
#
_symmetry.space_group_name_H-M   'P 1'
#
loop_
_entity.id
_entity.type
_entity.pdbx_description
1 polymer ?
#
loop_
_entity_poly.entity_id
_entity_poly.type
_entity_poly.pdbx_seq_one_letter_code
_entity_poly.pdbx_strand_id
1 'polypeptide(L)'
;AAINKNIRISSSFSSQNTIKYKNQKISLTKYNIKNDPVYIVRNKTLEYLGKKNTLSINIESNIPRGSGLGSSSALCVATAASVASLFNTKLDRKTLFDLAMYGEKKIHGNPSGIDVATSIMGGLVSFRKGYDPKRINLKHNPELIVSISGKRRKTSNMINKFTNLRNEKPYSFRS
;
A
#
# COMPACT_ATOMS: atom_id res chain seq x y z
N ALA A 1 3.93 -1.66 13.22
CA ALA A 1 2.82 -2.47 13.74
C ALA A 1 1.54 -2.21 12.94
N ALA A 2 0.73 -3.23 12.74
CA ALA A 2 -0.63 -3.06 12.24
C ALA A 2 -1.54 -2.55 13.36
N ILE A 3 -2.48 -1.68 13.02
CA ILE A 3 -3.46 -1.11 13.93
C ILE A 3 -4.87 -1.52 13.53
N ASN A 4 -5.87 -1.24 14.39
CA ASN A 4 -7.28 -1.52 14.10
C ASN A 4 -7.88 -0.53 13.07
N LYS A 5 -7.24 -0.42 11.93
CA LYS A 5 -7.70 0.32 10.75
C LYS A 5 -7.47 -0.53 9.51
N ASN A 6 -8.40 -0.50 8.57
CA ASN A 6 -8.35 -1.38 7.41
C ASN A 6 -8.79 -0.70 6.12
N ILE A 7 -8.42 -1.33 5.02
CA ILE A 7 -8.94 -1.07 3.69
C ILE A 7 -9.58 -2.38 3.20
N ARG A 8 -10.80 -2.30 2.72
CA ARG A 8 -11.50 -3.39 2.05
C ARG A 8 -11.63 -3.05 0.57
N ILE A 9 -11.26 -3.99 -0.29
CA ILE A 9 -11.41 -3.88 -1.73
C ILE A 9 -12.22 -5.06 -2.24
N SER A 10 -13.20 -4.78 -3.08
CA SER A 10 -13.91 -5.77 -3.87
C SER A 10 -13.75 -5.48 -5.35
N SER A 11 -13.39 -6.51 -6.12
CA SER A 11 -13.24 -6.46 -7.56
C SER A 11 -14.33 -7.29 -8.23
N SER A 12 -14.83 -6.83 -9.36
CA SER A 12 -15.80 -7.56 -10.20
C SER A 12 -15.51 -7.35 -11.67
N PHE A 13 -15.90 -8.29 -12.51
CA PHE A 13 -15.88 -8.10 -13.97
C PHE A 13 -16.84 -6.98 -14.37
N SER A 14 -16.47 -6.20 -15.36
CA SER A 14 -17.26 -5.05 -15.81
C SER A 14 -16.99 -4.76 -17.28
N SER A 15 -17.96 -4.15 -17.97
CA SER A 15 -17.79 -3.64 -19.33
C SER A 15 -16.84 -2.44 -19.41
N GLN A 16 -16.63 -1.73 -18.29
CA GLN A 16 -15.78 -0.56 -18.20
C GLN A 16 -14.90 -0.61 -16.95
N ASN A 17 -13.66 -0.13 -17.09
CA ASN A 17 -12.78 0.03 -15.94
C ASN A 17 -13.26 1.17 -15.04
N THR A 18 -13.61 0.86 -13.80
CA THR A 18 -14.05 1.87 -12.82
C THR A 18 -13.40 1.65 -11.46
N ILE A 19 -13.13 2.75 -10.77
CA ILE A 19 -12.74 2.73 -9.36
C ILE A 19 -13.75 3.57 -8.58
N LYS A 20 -14.29 3.02 -7.50
CA LYS A 20 -15.22 3.69 -6.60
C LYS A 20 -14.57 3.84 -5.23
N TYR A 21 -14.45 5.07 -4.76
CA TYR A 21 -14.04 5.39 -3.39
C TYR A 21 -15.29 5.80 -2.59
N LYS A 22 -15.76 4.95 -1.67
CA LYS A 22 -17.00 5.18 -0.92
C LYS A 22 -18.16 5.52 -1.88
N ASN A 23 -18.62 6.78 -1.86
CA ASN A 23 -19.76 7.26 -2.67
C ASN A 23 -19.33 7.97 -3.97
N GLN A 24 -18.04 8.03 -4.30
CA GLN A 24 -17.57 8.69 -5.53
C GLN A 24 -17.11 7.61 -6.54
N LYS A 25 -17.83 7.54 -7.65
CA LYS A 25 -17.43 6.74 -8.82
C LYS A 25 -16.46 7.55 -9.67
N ILE A 26 -15.21 7.12 -9.75
CA ILE A 26 -14.21 7.71 -10.64
C ILE A 26 -14.15 6.84 -11.88
N SER A 27 -14.69 7.34 -13.01
CA SER A 27 -14.50 6.70 -14.30
C SER A 27 -13.06 6.88 -14.74
N LEU A 28 -12.39 5.79 -15.10
CA LEU A 28 -10.98 5.79 -15.45
C LEU A 28 -10.64 6.46 -16.79
N THR A 29 -11.64 6.97 -17.51
CA THR A 29 -11.46 7.65 -18.80
C THR A 29 -11.14 9.15 -18.66
N LYS A 30 -11.31 9.75 -17.49
CA LYS A 30 -11.22 11.22 -17.28
C LYS A 30 -10.13 11.73 -16.35
N TYR A 31 -9.43 10.85 -15.61
CA TYR A 31 -8.41 11.26 -14.66
C TYR A 31 -7.03 10.78 -15.07
N ASN A 32 -6.00 11.47 -14.58
CA ASN A 32 -4.58 11.13 -14.79
C ASN A 32 -4.22 9.81 -14.06
N ILE A 33 -4.77 8.73 -14.60
CA ILE A 33 -4.84 7.35 -14.09
C ILE A 33 -3.44 6.76 -13.89
N LYS A 34 -2.44 7.31 -14.59
CA LYS A 34 -1.07 6.81 -14.56
C LYS A 34 -0.44 6.84 -13.15
N ASN A 35 -0.99 7.66 -12.25
CA ASN A 35 -0.49 7.83 -10.88
C ASN A 35 -1.46 7.32 -9.79
N ASP A 36 -2.53 6.62 -10.15
CA ASP A 36 -3.41 5.99 -9.16
C ASP A 36 -2.86 4.62 -8.74
N PRO A 37 -2.59 4.39 -7.44
CA PRO A 37 -2.02 3.14 -6.96
C PRO A 37 -2.88 1.91 -7.27
N VAL A 38 -4.20 2.06 -7.21
CA VAL A 38 -5.15 0.97 -7.50
C VAL A 38 -5.06 0.57 -8.97
N TYR A 39 -5.05 1.56 -9.87
CA TYR A 39 -4.92 1.31 -11.30
C TYR A 39 -3.59 0.64 -11.65
N ILE A 40 -2.49 1.14 -11.08
CA ILE A 40 -1.15 0.61 -11.33
C ILE A 40 -1.06 -0.86 -10.88
N VAL A 41 -1.47 -1.13 -9.64
CA VAL A 41 -1.37 -2.48 -9.07
C VAL A 41 -2.35 -3.44 -9.73
N ARG A 42 -3.58 -2.99 -10.03
CA ARG A 42 -4.55 -3.79 -10.79
C ARG A 42 -3.95 -4.26 -12.11
N ASN A 43 -3.40 -3.35 -12.91
CA ASN A 43 -2.82 -3.69 -14.21
C ASN A 43 -1.63 -4.64 -14.07
N LYS A 44 -0.76 -4.39 -13.08
CA LYS A 44 0.40 -5.27 -12.82
C LYS A 44 -0.04 -6.66 -12.35
N THR A 45 -1.12 -6.75 -11.57
CA THR A 45 -1.69 -8.04 -11.15
C THR A 45 -2.33 -8.78 -12.32
N LEU A 46 -3.08 -8.10 -13.18
CA LEU A 46 -3.64 -8.70 -14.39
C LEU A 46 -2.55 -9.19 -15.34
N GLU A 47 -1.49 -8.41 -15.53
CA GLU A 47 -0.30 -8.80 -16.31
C GLU A 47 0.33 -10.08 -15.74
N TYR A 48 0.56 -10.13 -14.43
CA TYR A 48 1.09 -11.32 -13.74
C TYR A 48 0.22 -12.57 -13.96
N LEU A 49 -1.11 -12.38 -13.95
CA LEU A 49 -2.07 -13.48 -14.16
C LEU A 49 -2.28 -13.82 -15.65
N GLY A 50 -1.69 -13.12 -16.60
CA GLY A 50 -1.94 -13.28 -18.03
C GLY A 50 -3.37 -12.91 -18.45
N LYS A 51 -4.01 -11.95 -17.75
CA LYS A 51 -5.40 -11.55 -17.97
C LYS A 51 -5.49 -10.13 -18.53
N LYS A 52 -6.54 -9.88 -19.36
CA LYS A 52 -6.79 -8.57 -19.99
C LYS A 52 -8.21 -8.05 -19.71
N ASN A 53 -8.79 -8.45 -18.60
CA ASN A 53 -10.19 -8.13 -18.27
C ASN A 53 -10.36 -6.68 -17.80
N THR A 54 -11.53 -6.10 -18.13
CA THR A 54 -12.00 -4.86 -17.53
C THR A 54 -12.67 -5.14 -16.18
N LEU A 55 -12.31 -4.33 -15.17
CA LEU A 55 -12.75 -4.55 -13.80
C LEU A 55 -13.37 -3.28 -13.20
N SER A 56 -14.38 -3.48 -12.38
CA SER A 56 -14.87 -2.49 -11.42
C SER A 56 -14.27 -2.78 -10.05
N ILE A 57 -13.63 -1.79 -9.43
CA ILE A 57 -13.01 -1.91 -8.11
C ILE A 57 -13.72 -0.97 -7.16
N ASN A 58 -14.23 -1.50 -6.05
CA ASN A 58 -14.86 -0.76 -4.97
C ASN A 58 -13.95 -0.74 -3.74
N ILE A 59 -13.76 0.45 -3.15
CA ILE A 59 -12.80 0.69 -2.08
C ILE A 59 -13.52 1.30 -0.88
N GLU A 60 -13.42 0.63 0.25
CA GLU A 60 -13.85 1.10 1.56
C GLU A 60 -12.63 1.21 2.47
N SER A 61 -12.47 2.35 3.13
CA SER A 61 -11.33 2.60 4.03
C SER A 61 -11.75 3.37 5.26
N ASN A 62 -11.30 2.92 6.42
CA ASN A 62 -11.36 3.68 7.66
C ASN A 62 -9.99 4.24 8.10
N ILE A 63 -8.97 4.11 7.24
CA ILE A 63 -7.66 4.74 7.45
C ILE A 63 -7.74 6.19 6.95
N PRO A 64 -7.43 7.20 7.79
CA PRO A 64 -7.39 8.58 7.36
C PRO A 64 -6.32 8.82 6.29
N ARG A 65 -6.69 9.47 5.20
CA ARG A 65 -5.76 9.75 4.10
C ARG A 65 -4.68 10.76 4.51
N GLY A 66 -3.43 10.46 4.17
CA GLY A 66 -2.30 11.37 4.43
C GLY A 66 -1.90 11.47 5.90
N SER A 67 -2.34 10.53 6.74
CA SER A 67 -2.01 10.46 8.17
C SER A 67 -0.66 9.80 8.48
N GLY A 68 0.02 9.22 7.48
CA GLY A 68 1.25 8.46 7.70
C GLY A 68 1.02 7.03 8.22
N LEU A 69 -0.23 6.54 8.17
CA LEU A 69 -0.60 5.21 8.67
C LEU A 69 -0.54 4.10 7.60
N GLY A 70 0.33 4.23 6.61
CA GLY A 70 0.55 3.18 5.59
C GLY A 70 -0.64 2.93 4.66
N SER A 71 -1.58 3.90 4.51
CA SER A 71 -2.80 3.71 3.71
C SER A 71 -2.52 3.40 2.23
N SER A 72 -1.45 3.94 1.65
CA SER A 72 -1.04 3.66 0.27
C SER A 72 -0.64 2.19 0.10
N SER A 73 0.23 1.70 0.96
CA SER A 73 0.70 0.32 0.94
C SER A 73 -0.42 -0.68 1.20
N ALA A 74 -1.30 -0.39 2.17
CA ALA A 74 -2.49 -1.22 2.43
C ALA A 74 -3.42 -1.26 1.20
N LEU A 75 -3.58 -0.14 0.49
CA LEU A 75 -4.35 -0.06 -0.75
C LEU A 75 -3.73 -0.92 -1.86
N CYS A 76 -2.42 -0.84 -2.05
CA CYS A 76 -1.70 -1.66 -3.03
C CYS A 76 -1.85 -3.16 -2.73
N VAL A 77 -1.65 -3.58 -1.47
CA VAL A 77 -1.78 -4.98 -1.04
C VAL A 77 -3.21 -5.49 -1.25
N ALA A 78 -4.21 -4.74 -0.78
CA ALA A 78 -5.60 -5.14 -0.91
C ALA A 78 -6.06 -5.19 -2.38
N THR A 79 -5.55 -4.31 -3.24
CA THR A 79 -5.84 -4.33 -4.69
C THR A 79 -5.30 -5.60 -5.33
N ALA A 80 -4.02 -5.92 -5.11
CA ALA A 80 -3.42 -7.13 -5.68
C ALA A 80 -4.17 -8.40 -5.23
N ALA A 81 -4.46 -8.51 -3.93
CA ALA A 81 -5.19 -9.64 -3.37
C ALA A 81 -6.61 -9.76 -3.94
N SER A 82 -7.36 -8.65 -4.02
CA SER A 82 -8.73 -8.66 -4.54
C SER A 82 -8.81 -9.01 -6.02
N VAL A 83 -7.89 -8.48 -6.83
CA VAL A 83 -7.83 -8.81 -8.27
C VAL A 83 -7.47 -10.28 -8.48
N ALA A 84 -6.48 -10.80 -7.77
CA ALA A 84 -6.11 -12.22 -7.90
C ALA A 84 -7.23 -13.16 -7.43
N SER A 85 -7.90 -12.82 -6.34
CA SER A 85 -9.04 -13.58 -5.82
C SER A 85 -10.20 -13.68 -6.83
N LEU A 86 -10.43 -12.65 -7.64
CA LEU A 86 -11.46 -12.65 -8.69
C LEU A 86 -11.22 -13.75 -9.75
N PHE A 87 -9.97 -14.17 -9.93
CA PHE A 87 -9.55 -15.25 -10.82
C PHE A 87 -9.24 -16.56 -10.05
N ASN A 88 -9.77 -16.70 -8.83
CA ASN A 88 -9.55 -17.85 -7.95
C ASN A 88 -8.07 -18.16 -7.72
N THR A 89 -7.20 -17.15 -7.78
CA THR A 89 -5.77 -17.28 -7.57
C THR A 89 -5.38 -16.75 -6.19
N LYS A 90 -4.77 -17.61 -5.38
CA LYS A 90 -4.20 -17.24 -4.08
C LYS A 90 -2.74 -16.87 -4.28
N LEU A 91 -2.40 -15.61 -4.08
CA LEU A 91 -1.01 -15.15 -4.13
C LEU A 91 -0.28 -15.56 -2.85
N ASP A 92 0.97 -16.02 -2.99
CA ASP A 92 1.86 -16.16 -1.86
C ASP A 92 2.32 -14.77 -1.34
N ARG A 93 2.93 -14.75 -0.15
CA ARG A 93 3.33 -13.49 0.49
C ARG A 93 4.38 -12.71 -0.29
N LYS A 94 5.30 -13.42 -0.95
CA LYS A 94 6.36 -12.80 -1.74
C LYS A 94 5.78 -12.13 -2.98
N THR A 95 4.99 -12.84 -3.75
CA THR A 95 4.31 -12.31 -4.95
C THR A 95 3.42 -11.12 -4.60
N LEU A 96 2.65 -11.23 -3.52
CA LEU A 96 1.80 -10.13 -3.04
C LEU A 96 2.63 -8.90 -2.65
N PHE A 97 3.78 -9.11 -2.00
CA PHE A 97 4.73 -8.05 -1.66
C PHE A 97 5.29 -7.38 -2.92
N ASP A 98 5.74 -8.16 -3.90
CA ASP A 98 6.35 -7.65 -5.12
C ASP A 98 5.34 -6.82 -5.96
N LEU A 99 4.10 -7.30 -6.10
CA LEU A 99 3.02 -6.58 -6.78
C LEU A 99 2.67 -5.25 -6.07
N ALA A 100 2.55 -5.27 -4.76
CA ALA A 100 2.26 -4.06 -3.98
C ALA A 100 3.43 -3.06 -4.02
N MET A 101 4.67 -3.55 -3.91
CA MET A 101 5.88 -2.73 -4.03
C MET A 101 6.03 -2.09 -5.40
N TYR A 102 5.56 -2.74 -6.46
CA TYR A 102 5.52 -2.12 -7.79
C TYR A 102 4.67 -0.85 -7.78
N GLY A 103 3.48 -0.89 -7.17
CA GLY A 103 2.62 0.29 -7.00
C GLY A 103 3.28 1.38 -6.16
N GLU A 104 3.82 1.02 -5.00
CA GLU A 104 4.51 1.95 -4.10
C GLU A 104 5.72 2.63 -4.77
N LYS A 105 6.53 1.89 -5.53
CA LYS A 105 7.67 2.44 -6.28
C LYS A 105 7.22 3.46 -7.33
N LYS A 106 6.12 3.21 -8.03
CA LYS A 106 5.58 4.13 -9.05
C LYS A 106 5.06 5.44 -8.44
N ILE A 107 4.54 5.41 -7.21
CA ILE A 107 3.96 6.57 -6.52
C ILE A 107 5.01 7.33 -5.70
N HIS A 108 5.88 6.62 -5.00
CA HIS A 108 6.78 7.18 -3.98
C HIS A 108 8.27 7.09 -4.35
N GLY A 109 8.62 6.49 -5.48
CA GLY A 109 10.00 6.36 -5.96
C GLY A 109 10.77 5.25 -5.23
N ASN A 110 11.26 5.51 -4.03
CA ASN A 110 12.07 4.54 -3.25
C ASN A 110 11.43 4.21 -1.88
N PRO A 111 10.32 3.46 -1.85
CA PRO A 111 9.69 3.05 -0.59
C PRO A 111 10.56 2.03 0.15
N SER A 112 10.51 2.06 1.48
CA SER A 112 11.21 1.10 2.33
C SER A 112 10.65 -0.32 2.20
N GLY A 113 9.34 -0.46 2.02
CA GLY A 113 8.60 -1.71 2.00
C GLY A 113 8.04 -2.15 3.36
N ILE A 114 8.37 -1.45 4.45
CA ILE A 114 7.89 -1.83 5.79
C ILE A 114 6.36 -1.76 5.90
N ASP A 115 5.71 -0.78 5.30
CA ASP A 115 4.25 -0.63 5.35
C ASP A 115 3.57 -1.74 4.54
N VAL A 116 4.17 -2.14 3.41
CA VAL A 116 3.70 -3.29 2.60
C VAL A 116 3.83 -4.58 3.40
N ALA A 117 5.00 -4.84 4.00
CA ALA A 117 5.23 -6.01 4.83
C ALA A 117 4.25 -6.07 6.01
N THR A 118 4.04 -4.94 6.69
CA THR A 118 3.10 -4.85 7.82
C THR A 118 1.66 -5.10 7.38
N SER A 119 1.25 -4.60 6.21
CA SER A 119 -0.10 -4.82 5.67
C SER A 119 -0.36 -6.29 5.30
N ILE A 120 0.68 -7.01 4.85
CA ILE A 120 0.58 -8.44 4.51
C ILE A 120 0.59 -9.33 5.75
N MET A 121 1.48 -9.04 6.70
CA MET A 121 1.75 -9.91 7.85
C MET A 121 0.78 -9.68 9.01
N GLY A 122 0.32 -8.44 9.17
CA GLY A 122 -0.43 -8.01 10.36
C GLY A 122 0.41 -8.04 11.64
N GLY A 123 -0.12 -7.50 12.73
CA GLY A 123 0.53 -7.49 14.03
C GLY A 123 1.83 -6.67 14.07
N LEU A 124 2.78 -7.08 14.90
CA LEU A 124 4.10 -6.47 14.99
C LEU A 124 5.06 -7.17 14.04
N VAL A 125 5.75 -6.40 13.19
CA VAL A 125 6.65 -6.93 12.15
C VAL A 125 8.04 -6.34 12.33
N SER A 126 9.05 -7.21 12.35
CA SER A 126 10.45 -6.85 12.14
C SER A 126 10.73 -6.89 10.64
N PHE A 127 11.27 -5.80 10.12
CA PHE A 127 11.55 -5.65 8.70
C PHE A 127 12.95 -5.06 8.48
N ARG A 128 13.70 -5.69 7.58
CA ARG A 128 14.96 -5.15 7.05
C ARG A 128 14.95 -5.38 5.54
N LYS A 129 15.23 -4.31 4.78
CA LYS A 129 15.27 -4.38 3.31
C LYS A 129 16.27 -5.45 2.84
N GLY A 130 15.84 -6.33 1.95
CA GLY A 130 16.65 -7.47 1.48
C GLY A 130 16.52 -8.74 2.30
N TYR A 131 15.74 -8.73 3.38
CA TYR A 131 15.46 -9.89 4.21
C TYR A 131 13.96 -10.15 4.32
N ASP A 132 13.59 -11.40 4.56
CA ASP A 132 12.19 -11.76 4.79
C ASP A 132 11.65 -11.10 6.07
N PRO A 133 10.46 -10.48 6.00
CA PRO A 133 9.84 -9.90 7.17
C PRO A 133 9.46 -10.98 8.18
N LYS A 134 9.67 -10.70 9.47
CA LYS A 134 9.35 -11.63 10.56
C LYS A 134 8.28 -11.03 11.45
N ARG A 135 7.24 -11.81 11.77
CA ARG A 135 6.25 -11.44 12.78
C ARG A 135 6.87 -11.60 14.16
N ILE A 136 6.70 -10.59 15.00
CA ILE A 136 7.13 -10.62 16.40
C ILE A 136 5.91 -10.94 17.25
N ASN A 137 6.02 -12.03 18.05
CA ASN A 137 5.02 -12.36 19.03
C ASN A 137 5.41 -11.72 20.38
N LEU A 138 4.56 -10.84 20.87
CA LEU A 138 4.74 -10.22 22.18
C LEU A 138 3.99 -11.04 23.23
N LYS A 139 4.56 -11.15 24.44
CA LYS A 139 3.88 -11.75 25.60
C LYS A 139 2.67 -10.90 26.03
N HIS A 140 2.79 -9.57 25.90
CA HIS A 140 1.73 -8.60 26.17
C HIS A 140 1.60 -7.64 25.00
N ASN A 141 0.39 -7.37 24.55
CA ASN A 141 0.14 -6.38 23.51
C ASN A 141 0.27 -4.97 24.11
N PRO A 142 1.16 -4.12 23.56
CA PRO A 142 1.24 -2.73 24.03
C PRO A 142 -0.02 -1.98 23.60
N GLU A 143 -0.49 -1.10 24.45
CA GLU A 143 -1.47 -0.10 24.09
C GLU A 143 -0.81 0.98 23.22
N LEU A 144 -1.37 1.25 22.06
CA LEU A 144 -0.87 2.25 21.14
C LEU A 144 -1.88 3.39 21.01
N ILE A 145 -1.48 4.58 21.42
CA ILE A 145 -2.27 5.80 21.22
C ILE A 145 -1.82 6.46 19.92
N VAL A 146 -2.72 6.56 18.95
CA VAL A 146 -2.46 7.19 17.66
C VAL A 146 -3.13 8.56 17.62
N SER A 147 -2.33 9.62 17.65
CA SER A 147 -2.80 11.00 17.47
C SER A 147 -2.61 11.47 16.03
N ILE A 148 -3.65 12.05 15.44
CA ILE A 148 -3.65 12.52 14.06
C ILE A 148 -3.68 14.04 14.08
N SER A 149 -2.60 14.68 13.60
CA SER A 149 -2.44 16.15 13.60
C SER A 149 -3.38 16.91 12.62
N GLY A 150 -4.14 16.20 11.79
CA GLY A 150 -4.97 16.79 10.74
C GLY A 150 -4.19 17.38 9.54
N LYS A 151 -2.89 17.52 9.63
CA LYS A 151 -2.05 18.04 8.54
C LYS A 151 -1.69 16.92 7.56
N ARG A 152 -2.04 17.10 6.29
CA ARG A 152 -1.59 16.18 5.22
C ARG A 152 -0.08 16.29 5.04
N ARG A 153 0.63 15.18 5.22
CA ARG A 153 2.08 15.10 4.95
C ARG A 153 2.31 14.34 3.65
N LYS A 154 3.17 14.90 2.78
CA LYS A 154 3.73 14.15 1.65
C LYS A 154 4.99 13.46 2.15
N THR A 155 4.95 12.14 2.30
CA THR A 155 6.06 11.30 2.79
C THR A 155 7.35 11.51 1.97
N SER A 156 7.23 11.70 0.65
CA SER A 156 8.36 12.01 -0.23
C SER A 156 9.14 13.26 0.20
N ASN A 157 8.45 14.33 0.62
CA ASN A 157 9.11 15.57 1.06
C ASN A 157 9.89 15.37 2.36
N MET A 158 9.41 14.50 3.25
CA MET A 158 10.10 14.19 4.51
C MET A 158 11.33 13.32 4.26
N ILE A 159 11.23 12.32 3.38
CA ILE A 159 12.36 11.47 3.00
C ILE A 159 13.45 12.32 2.35
N ASN A 160 13.10 13.22 1.42
CA ASN A 160 14.06 14.10 0.77
C ASN A 160 14.76 15.04 1.79
N LYS A 161 13.99 15.65 2.69
CA LYS A 161 14.58 16.49 3.77
C LYS A 161 15.52 15.69 4.66
N PHE A 162 15.14 14.47 5.05
CA PHE A 162 15.99 13.60 5.86
C PHE A 162 17.28 13.20 5.12
N THR A 163 17.16 12.83 3.84
CA THR A 163 18.31 12.48 3.00
C THR A 163 19.27 13.66 2.86
N ASN A 164 18.76 14.87 2.64
CA ASN A 164 19.58 16.07 2.55
C ASN A 164 20.29 16.36 3.89
N LEU A 165 19.57 16.32 5.01
CA LEU A 165 20.16 16.49 6.34
C LEU A 165 21.23 15.43 6.65
N ARG A 166 21.02 14.19 6.26
CA ARG A 166 22.01 13.12 6.42
C ARG A 166 23.27 13.37 5.59
N ASN A 167 23.12 13.90 4.39
CA ASN A 167 24.26 14.23 3.52
C ASN A 167 25.02 15.45 4.04
N GLU A 168 24.32 16.45 4.60
CA GLU A 168 24.93 17.66 5.18
C GLU A 168 25.60 17.39 6.53
N LYS A 169 25.05 16.45 7.33
CA LYS A 169 25.52 16.15 8.69
C LYS A 169 25.69 14.64 8.91
N PRO A 170 26.62 13.97 8.19
CA PRO A 170 26.73 12.51 8.21
C PRO A 170 27.10 11.93 9.58
N TYR A 171 27.79 12.71 10.42
CA TYR A 171 28.19 12.25 11.76
C TYR A 171 27.06 12.26 12.79
N SER A 172 26.01 13.05 12.59
CA SER A 172 24.85 13.08 13.49
C SER A 172 23.92 11.86 13.36
N PHE A 173 24.19 10.99 12.40
CA PHE A 173 23.37 9.79 12.09
C PHE A 173 24.17 8.48 12.21
N ARG A 174 25.36 8.53 12.79
CA ARG A 174 26.12 7.34 13.17
C ARG A 174 25.78 7.01 14.62
N SER A 175 24.98 5.98 14.83
CA SER A 175 24.82 5.27 16.10
C SER A 175 25.23 3.83 15.90
#